data_c71485d150813b153ac813c0398af76f
#
_entry.id   c71485d150813b153ac813c0398af76f
#
_cell.length_a   1.000
_cell.length_b   1.000
_cell.length_c   1.000
_cell.angle_alpha   90.00
_cell.angle_beta   90.00
_cell.angle_gamma   90.00
#
_symmetry.space_group_name_H-M   'P 1'
#
loop_
_entity.id
_entity.type
_entity.pdbx_description
1 polymer ?
#
loop_
_entity_poly.entity_id
_entity_poly.type
_entity_poly.pdbx_seq_one_letter_code
_entity_poly.pdbx_strand_id
1 'polypeptide(L)'
;SINTENAGSKLIKDMKPTVRFGGYIMGKYSISDRSKQESNSGFDMRFLRLYVDGNVYKDFYYKFQLEVNGAPGEDKGPRIVDAFVEWQKFDFFRVKFGQFKRSFGFENPYSPIDVGLGSYSQATMKIASIGDRNGEHKSSGRDLGAQIQGDFLTAPDGHKWIHYQIGLFNGQGINHTDKDNHKDLIGGLWFSPIKDLAIGGFGWNGKYTNEKYDSSDPKSLKSVKRVRWGAGLKYESRWT
;
A
#
# COMPACT_ATOMS: atom_id res chain seq x y z
N SER A 1 24.25 40.73 18.60
CA SER A 1 24.41 39.30 18.25
C SER A 1 23.13 38.55 18.57
N ILE A 2 22.39 38.19 17.55
CA ILE A 2 21.21 37.38 17.65
C ILE A 2 21.69 35.95 17.90
N ASN A 3 21.38 35.40 19.08
CA ASN A 3 21.76 34.05 19.47
C ASN A 3 20.93 33.03 18.66
N THR A 4 21.38 32.69 17.48
CA THR A 4 20.77 31.70 16.59
C THR A 4 20.87 30.27 17.11
N GLU A 5 21.81 29.99 18.03
CA GLU A 5 21.94 28.66 18.64
C GLU A 5 20.78 28.27 19.59
N ASN A 6 20.19 29.27 20.26
CA ASN A 6 19.08 28.98 21.19
C ASN A 6 17.71 28.75 20.50
N ALA A 7 17.51 29.26 19.31
CA ALA A 7 16.27 29.08 18.59
C ALA A 7 16.15 27.66 18.02
N GLY A 8 17.23 27.11 17.45
CA GLY A 8 17.29 25.76 16.92
C GLY A 8 17.14 24.67 18.01
N SER A 9 17.82 24.84 19.14
CA SER A 9 17.76 23.89 20.26
C SER A 9 16.41 23.92 20.98
N LYS A 10 15.74 25.06 21.02
CA LYS A 10 14.39 25.19 21.60
C LYS A 10 13.31 24.57 20.70
N LEU A 11 13.42 24.74 19.38
CA LEU A 11 12.57 24.06 18.40
C LEU A 11 12.72 22.52 18.48
N ILE A 12 13.94 22.01 18.65
CA ILE A 12 14.19 20.57 18.79
C ILE A 12 13.66 20.02 20.12
N LYS A 13 13.67 20.81 21.19
CA LYS A 13 13.22 20.41 22.52
C LYS A 13 11.69 20.27 22.64
N ASP A 14 10.94 21.02 21.83
CA ASP A 14 9.47 20.98 21.81
C ASP A 14 8.90 19.88 20.86
N MET A 15 9.77 19.18 20.12
CA MET A 15 9.38 18.16 19.15
C MET A 15 9.70 16.76 19.68
N LYS A 16 8.88 16.30 20.62
CA LYS A 16 9.00 14.91 21.09
C LYS A 16 8.63 13.96 19.96
N PRO A 17 9.54 13.06 19.53
CA PRO A 17 9.18 12.01 18.60
C PRO A 17 8.08 11.14 19.21
N THR A 18 7.09 10.79 18.43
CA THR A 18 6.06 9.85 18.87
C THR A 18 6.41 8.46 18.35
N VAL A 19 6.19 7.45 19.19
CA VAL A 19 6.36 6.05 18.84
C VAL A 19 5.13 5.29 19.30
N ARG A 20 4.48 4.61 18.37
CA ARG A 20 3.36 3.74 18.67
C ARG A 20 3.71 2.32 18.26
N PHE A 21 3.46 1.38 19.13
CA PHE A 21 3.54 -0.05 18.85
C PHE A 21 2.14 -0.62 18.73
N GLY A 22 1.95 -1.48 17.76
CA GLY A 22 0.68 -2.16 17.61
C GLY A 22 0.84 -3.45 16.82
N GLY A 23 -0.25 -4.17 16.75
CA GLY A 23 -0.30 -5.40 15.97
C GLY A 23 -1.70 -5.94 15.92
N TYR A 24 -1.89 -6.91 15.05
CA TYR A 24 -3.13 -7.64 14.94
C TYR A 24 -2.91 -9.07 14.46
N ILE A 25 -3.82 -9.92 14.88
CA ILE A 25 -3.90 -11.31 14.48
C ILE A 25 -5.24 -11.56 13.77
N MET A 26 -5.22 -12.31 12.69
CA MET A 26 -6.43 -12.77 12.03
C MET A 26 -6.33 -14.26 11.78
N GLY A 27 -7.17 -15.01 12.48
CA GLY A 27 -7.40 -16.42 12.24
C GLY A 27 -8.60 -16.64 11.31
N LYS A 28 -8.62 -17.77 10.65
CA LYS A 28 -9.79 -18.24 9.92
C LYS A 28 -9.96 -19.74 10.14
N TYR A 29 -11.20 -20.16 10.17
CA TYR A 29 -11.59 -21.57 10.03
C TYR A 29 -12.22 -21.76 8.67
N SER A 30 -11.79 -22.76 7.92
CA SER A 30 -12.35 -23.04 6.60
C SER A 30 -12.77 -24.49 6.51
N ILE A 31 -13.92 -24.71 5.88
CA ILE A 31 -14.41 -26.02 5.47
C ILE A 31 -14.46 -25.98 3.94
N SER A 32 -13.80 -26.93 3.28
CA SER A 32 -13.93 -27.11 1.83
C SER A 32 -14.49 -28.50 1.56
N ASP A 33 -15.69 -28.53 1.00
CA ASP A 33 -16.27 -29.74 0.43
C ASP A 33 -16.13 -29.66 -1.10
N ARG A 34 -15.24 -30.48 -1.66
CA ARG A 34 -15.07 -30.60 -3.10
C ARG A 34 -15.44 -32.01 -3.50
N SER A 35 -16.46 -32.15 -4.32
CA SER A 35 -17.05 -33.43 -4.78
C SER A 35 -16.08 -34.41 -5.45
N LYS A 36 -14.82 -34.09 -5.59
CA LYS A 36 -13.75 -34.92 -6.18
C LYS A 36 -12.45 -34.99 -5.38
N GLN A 37 -12.41 -34.42 -4.19
CA GLN A 37 -11.23 -34.39 -3.33
C GLN A 37 -11.71 -34.47 -1.87
N GLU A 38 -10.91 -35.10 -1.00
CA GLU A 38 -11.26 -35.20 0.41
C GLU A 38 -11.64 -33.85 1.00
N SER A 39 -12.74 -33.83 1.76
CA SER A 39 -13.17 -32.65 2.49
C SER A 39 -12.08 -32.26 3.48
N ASN A 40 -11.57 -31.04 3.40
CA ASN A 40 -10.55 -30.56 4.32
C ASN A 40 -11.14 -29.42 5.17
N SER A 41 -10.96 -29.52 6.47
CA SER A 41 -11.35 -28.48 7.41
C SER A 41 -10.21 -28.18 8.36
N GLY A 42 -10.03 -26.90 8.69
CA GLY A 42 -8.94 -26.54 9.59
C GLY A 42 -8.90 -25.08 9.98
N PHE A 43 -8.15 -24.85 11.06
CA PHE A 43 -7.76 -23.51 11.49
C PHE A 43 -6.53 -23.05 10.72
N ASP A 44 -6.51 -21.80 10.32
CA ASP A 44 -5.38 -21.16 9.67
C ASP A 44 -5.17 -19.76 10.26
N MET A 45 -3.92 -19.38 10.44
CA MET A 45 -3.54 -18.03 10.83
C MET A 45 -3.26 -17.22 9.57
N ARG A 46 -4.18 -16.35 9.21
CA ARG A 46 -4.10 -15.57 7.98
C ARG A 46 -3.09 -14.43 8.08
N PHE A 47 -3.11 -13.69 9.19
CA PHE A 47 -2.18 -12.60 9.46
C PHE A 47 -1.76 -12.60 10.92
N LEU A 48 -0.47 -12.36 11.14
CA LEU A 48 0.10 -11.97 12.41
C LEU A 48 1.05 -10.82 12.14
N ARG A 49 0.59 -9.59 12.37
CA ARG A 49 1.33 -8.39 12.04
C ARG A 49 1.68 -7.57 13.26
N LEU A 50 2.92 -7.12 13.30
CA LEU A 50 3.43 -6.17 14.27
C LEU A 50 3.87 -4.91 13.53
N TYR A 51 3.63 -3.76 14.10
CA TYR A 51 4.08 -2.51 13.52
C TYR A 51 4.56 -1.52 14.57
N VAL A 52 5.44 -0.64 14.14
CA VAL A 52 5.84 0.56 14.82
C VAL A 52 5.64 1.74 13.87
N ASP A 53 5.02 2.80 14.35
CA ASP A 53 4.85 4.04 13.61
C ASP A 53 4.93 5.25 14.53
N GLY A 54 5.08 6.42 13.93
CA GLY A 54 5.08 7.66 14.67
C GLY A 54 5.61 8.84 13.86
N ASN A 55 5.84 9.94 14.54
CA ASN A 55 6.41 11.14 13.95
C ASN A 55 7.80 11.36 14.53
N VAL A 56 8.77 11.54 13.61
CA VAL A 56 10.11 12.08 13.93
C VAL A 56 10.13 13.49 13.42
N TYR A 57 10.43 14.44 14.28
CA TYR A 57 10.18 15.85 13.98
C TYR A 57 8.72 16.11 13.58
N LYS A 58 8.31 17.35 13.58
CA LYS A 58 6.90 17.72 13.38
C LYS A 58 6.29 17.22 12.06
N ASP A 59 7.13 17.14 11.02
CA ASP A 59 6.65 16.97 9.65
C ASP A 59 6.96 15.58 9.06
N PHE A 60 7.68 14.71 9.75
CA PHE A 60 8.04 13.39 9.24
C PHE A 60 7.29 12.29 9.99
N TYR A 61 6.52 11.53 9.24
CA TYR A 61 5.88 10.30 9.69
C TYR A 61 6.66 9.09 9.19
N TYR A 62 6.79 8.07 10.01
CA TYR A 62 7.38 6.79 9.63
C TYR A 62 6.50 5.63 10.01
N LYS A 63 6.60 4.55 9.26
CA LYS A 63 5.98 3.28 9.58
C LYS A 63 6.87 2.12 9.19
N PHE A 64 6.97 1.17 10.10
CA PHE A 64 7.55 -0.14 9.85
C PHE A 64 6.54 -1.21 10.26
N GLN A 65 6.29 -2.19 9.40
CA GLN A 65 5.34 -3.27 9.66
C GLN A 65 5.92 -4.61 9.21
N LEU A 66 5.84 -5.60 10.09
CA LEU A 66 6.30 -6.96 9.89
C LEU A 66 5.11 -7.91 9.82
N GLU A 67 5.07 -8.78 8.82
CA GLU A 67 4.22 -9.98 8.78
C GLU A 67 5.01 -11.14 9.36
N VAL A 68 4.66 -11.59 10.55
CA VAL A 68 5.42 -12.64 11.26
C VAL A 68 5.12 -14.02 10.68
N ASN A 69 3.90 -14.23 10.21
CA ASN A 69 3.42 -15.53 9.69
C ASN A 69 3.79 -15.78 8.21
N GLY A 70 4.50 -14.86 7.58
CA GLY A 70 4.87 -14.96 6.17
C GLY A 70 3.68 -14.81 5.20
N ALA A 71 3.90 -15.12 3.93
CA ALA A 71 2.86 -15.08 2.91
C ALA A 71 2.07 -16.39 2.85
N PRO A 72 0.73 -16.38 2.76
CA PRO A 72 -0.05 -17.59 2.57
C PRO A 72 0.39 -18.37 1.32
N GLY A 73 0.78 -19.63 1.49
CA GLY A 73 1.23 -20.49 0.40
C GLY A 73 2.65 -20.24 -0.12
N GLU A 74 3.46 -19.50 0.61
CA GLU A 74 4.90 -19.31 0.40
C GLU A 74 5.65 -19.68 1.69
N ASP A 75 6.99 -19.54 1.68
CA ASP A 75 7.81 -19.76 2.86
C ASP A 75 7.28 -18.93 4.05
N LYS A 76 7.07 -19.63 5.15
CA LYS A 76 6.44 -19.08 6.36
C LYS A 76 7.39 -18.22 7.22
N GLY A 77 8.39 -17.62 6.62
CA GLY A 77 9.32 -16.73 7.31
C GLY A 77 8.75 -15.33 7.53
N PRO A 78 9.19 -14.60 8.56
CA PRO A 78 8.85 -13.21 8.74
C PRO A 78 9.27 -12.37 7.53
N ARG A 79 8.43 -11.42 7.13
CA ARG A 79 8.75 -10.49 6.03
C ARG A 79 8.34 -9.06 6.36
N ILE A 80 9.13 -8.11 5.87
CA ILE A 80 8.80 -6.70 5.93
C ILE A 80 7.63 -6.44 4.99
N VAL A 81 6.58 -5.82 5.47
CA VAL A 81 5.39 -5.46 4.69
C VAL A 81 5.41 -3.98 4.34
N ASP A 82 5.55 -3.12 5.33
CA ASP A 82 5.68 -1.68 5.14
C ASP A 82 6.98 -1.19 5.79
N ALA A 83 7.71 -0.33 5.11
CA ALA A 83 8.89 0.35 5.62
C ALA A 83 9.04 1.67 4.86
N PHE A 84 8.50 2.76 5.39
CA PHE A 84 8.53 4.04 4.69
C PHE A 84 8.59 5.23 5.64
N VAL A 85 9.01 6.34 5.08
CA VAL A 85 8.95 7.67 5.69
C VAL A 85 8.12 8.59 4.78
N GLU A 86 7.37 9.49 5.39
CA GLU A 86 6.56 10.48 4.67
C GLU A 86 6.78 11.87 5.28
N TRP A 87 7.17 12.81 4.43
CA TRP A 87 7.21 14.22 4.78
C TRP A 87 5.84 14.84 4.55
N GLN A 88 5.26 15.44 5.59
CA GLN A 88 3.86 15.85 5.66
C GLN A 88 3.69 17.34 6.03
N LYS A 89 4.66 18.18 5.68
CA LYS A 89 4.60 19.59 6.09
C LYS A 89 3.41 20.36 5.53
N PHE A 90 3.00 20.04 4.31
CA PHE A 90 1.90 20.71 3.62
C PHE A 90 0.80 19.72 3.26
N ASP A 91 -0.48 20.10 3.45
CA ASP A 91 -1.61 19.28 3.05
C ASP A 91 -1.63 19.02 1.54
N PHE A 92 -1.27 20.05 0.76
CA PHE A 92 -1.29 19.99 -0.69
C PHE A 92 -0.08 19.28 -1.32
N PHE A 93 0.97 19.02 -0.53
CA PHE A 93 2.18 18.39 -1.02
C PHE A 93 2.88 17.60 0.08
N ARG A 94 2.82 16.29 -0.03
CA ARG A 94 3.50 15.33 0.84
C ARG A 94 4.33 14.39 -0.01
N VAL A 95 5.46 13.95 0.53
CA VAL A 95 6.39 13.05 -0.16
C VAL A 95 6.58 11.79 0.68
N LYS A 96 6.31 10.64 0.09
CA LYS A 96 6.49 9.32 0.70
C LYS A 96 7.58 8.56 -0.03
N PHE A 97 8.46 7.92 0.72
CA PHE A 97 9.54 7.09 0.20
C PHE A 97 9.70 5.81 1.00
N GLY A 98 9.92 4.69 0.32
CA GLY A 98 10.14 3.38 0.91
C GLY A 98 9.23 2.31 0.32
N GLN A 99 8.98 1.25 1.08
CA GLN A 99 8.07 0.18 0.71
C GLN A 99 6.70 0.41 1.33
N PHE A 100 5.69 0.54 0.49
CA PHE A 100 4.31 0.77 0.89
C PHE A 100 3.33 0.29 -0.18
N LYS A 101 2.04 0.32 0.14
CA LYS A 101 1.00 -0.08 -0.82
C LYS A 101 0.94 0.89 -1.99
N ARG A 102 0.92 0.31 -3.20
CA ARG A 102 0.70 1.07 -4.43
C ARG A 102 -0.68 1.72 -4.40
N SER A 103 -0.72 3.01 -4.67
CA SER A 103 -1.96 3.78 -4.62
C SER A 103 -2.76 3.63 -5.91
N PHE A 104 -3.28 2.44 -6.15
CA PHE A 104 -4.15 2.14 -7.28
C PHE A 104 -5.52 1.67 -6.78
N GLY A 105 -6.57 2.42 -7.11
CA GLY A 105 -7.91 2.21 -6.60
C GLY A 105 -8.09 2.73 -5.17
N PHE A 106 -9.33 2.77 -4.72
CA PHE A 106 -9.65 3.18 -3.34
C PHE A 106 -9.36 2.09 -2.31
N GLU A 107 -9.50 0.83 -2.69
CA GLU A 107 -9.48 -0.31 -1.77
C GLU A 107 -8.05 -0.73 -1.37
N ASN A 108 -7.09 -0.69 -2.30
CA ASN A 108 -5.73 -1.17 -2.03
C ASN A 108 -5.01 -0.46 -0.87
N PRO A 109 -5.17 0.87 -0.66
CA PRO A 109 -4.55 1.56 0.47
C PRO A 109 -5.04 1.09 1.84
N TYR A 110 -6.23 0.50 1.93
CA TYR A 110 -6.77 0.03 3.22
C TYR A 110 -6.05 -1.21 3.75
N SER A 111 -6.08 -1.36 5.07
CA SER A 111 -5.67 -2.61 5.71
C SER A 111 -6.69 -3.72 5.41
N PRO A 112 -6.27 -5.00 5.31
CA PRO A 112 -7.22 -6.11 5.14
C PRO A 112 -8.28 -6.21 6.23
N ILE A 113 -8.00 -5.72 7.44
CA ILE A 113 -8.96 -5.69 8.54
C ILE A 113 -10.00 -4.59 8.41
N ASP A 114 -9.70 -3.53 7.65
CA ASP A 114 -10.62 -2.41 7.40
C ASP A 114 -11.57 -2.70 6.23
N VAL A 115 -11.29 -3.74 5.47
CA VAL A 115 -12.17 -4.25 4.40
C VAL A 115 -13.10 -5.28 5.00
N GLY A 116 -14.30 -4.92 5.36
CA GLY A 116 -15.29 -5.61 6.19
C GLY A 116 -15.34 -7.15 6.20
N LEU A 117 -14.92 -7.82 5.12
CA LEU A 117 -14.81 -9.29 5.03
C LEU A 117 -13.37 -9.79 5.19
N GLY A 118 -12.43 -8.93 5.55
CA GLY A 118 -11.01 -9.27 5.67
C GLY A 118 -10.35 -9.71 4.35
N SER A 119 -10.97 -9.45 3.22
CA SER A 119 -10.47 -9.74 1.88
C SER A 119 -10.80 -8.60 0.94
N TYR A 120 -9.85 -8.29 0.04
CA TYR A 120 -10.11 -7.35 -1.04
C TYR A 120 -11.05 -7.93 -2.09
N SER A 121 -11.74 -7.08 -2.84
CA SER A 121 -12.51 -7.50 -3.99
C SER A 121 -11.64 -8.22 -5.02
N GLN A 122 -12.23 -9.10 -5.81
CA GLN A 122 -11.49 -9.80 -6.87
C GLN A 122 -10.90 -8.83 -7.90
N ALA A 123 -11.59 -7.73 -8.17
CA ALA A 123 -11.09 -6.68 -9.05
C ALA A 123 -9.81 -6.07 -8.49
N THR A 124 -9.80 -5.64 -7.24
CA THR A 124 -8.61 -5.06 -6.58
C THR A 124 -7.47 -6.08 -6.49
N MET A 125 -7.75 -7.34 -6.17
CA MET A 125 -6.73 -8.38 -6.12
C MET A 125 -6.01 -8.58 -7.46
N LYS A 126 -6.74 -8.50 -8.57
CA LYS A 126 -6.18 -8.67 -9.92
C LYS A 126 -5.50 -7.40 -10.44
N ILE A 127 -6.15 -6.25 -10.28
CA ILE A 127 -5.72 -5.00 -10.89
C ILE A 127 -4.60 -4.33 -10.09
N ALA A 128 -4.65 -4.37 -8.78
CA ALA A 128 -3.60 -3.84 -7.90
C ALA A 128 -2.42 -4.81 -7.68
N SER A 129 -2.41 -5.96 -8.36
CA SER A 129 -1.40 -7.02 -8.23
C SER A 129 -1.18 -7.47 -6.79
N ILE A 130 -2.26 -7.65 -6.04
CA ILE A 130 -2.21 -8.18 -4.68
C ILE A 130 -1.97 -9.69 -4.71
N GLY A 131 -2.65 -10.40 -5.63
CA GLY A 131 -2.43 -11.79 -5.93
C GLY A 131 -2.15 -11.95 -7.42
N ASP A 132 -1.05 -12.58 -7.79
CA ASP A 132 -0.54 -12.54 -9.14
C ASP A 132 -0.82 -13.78 -9.97
N ARG A 133 -1.14 -13.57 -11.27
CA ARG A 133 -1.27 -14.61 -12.29
C ARG A 133 -0.04 -14.71 -13.20
N ASN A 134 0.86 -13.74 -13.18
CA ASN A 134 1.94 -13.61 -14.16
C ASN A 134 3.31 -14.02 -13.60
N GLY A 135 3.36 -14.76 -12.48
CA GLY A 135 4.60 -15.16 -11.82
C GLY A 135 5.26 -14.06 -10.98
N GLU A 136 4.60 -12.92 -10.84
CA GLU A 136 4.99 -11.86 -9.91
C GLU A 136 4.86 -12.38 -8.46
N HIS A 137 5.77 -12.01 -7.59
CA HIS A 137 5.69 -12.38 -6.18
C HIS A 137 4.41 -11.82 -5.55
N LYS A 138 3.82 -12.55 -4.60
CA LYS A 138 2.62 -12.09 -3.88
C LYS A 138 2.92 -10.82 -3.10
N SER A 139 2.78 -9.70 -3.78
CA SER A 139 3.22 -8.38 -3.31
C SER A 139 2.36 -7.81 -2.19
N SER A 140 1.18 -8.38 -1.95
CA SER A 140 0.16 -7.79 -1.06
C SER A 140 -0.15 -6.32 -1.42
N GLY A 141 -0.05 -5.97 -2.71
CA GLY A 141 -0.25 -4.62 -3.24
C GLY A 141 0.88 -3.64 -2.94
N ARG A 142 2.05 -4.10 -2.49
CA ARG A 142 3.18 -3.26 -2.09
C ARG A 142 4.31 -3.27 -3.09
N ASP A 143 5.11 -2.19 -3.05
CA ASP A 143 6.33 -2.05 -3.83
C ASP A 143 7.24 -1.01 -3.21
N LEU A 144 8.51 -1.02 -3.57
CA LEU A 144 9.46 0.01 -3.21
C LEU A 144 9.36 1.17 -4.19
N GLY A 145 9.21 2.38 -3.68
CA GLY A 145 9.05 3.56 -4.54
C GLY A 145 9.04 4.89 -3.79
N ALA A 146 8.76 5.91 -4.57
CA ALA A 146 8.53 7.26 -4.10
C ALA A 146 7.19 7.79 -4.63
N GLN A 147 6.45 8.52 -3.81
CA GLN A 147 5.14 9.05 -4.16
C GLN A 147 4.99 10.48 -3.64
N ILE A 148 4.43 11.33 -4.47
CA ILE A 148 3.89 12.62 -4.07
C ILE A 148 2.36 12.52 -3.99
N GLN A 149 1.78 13.21 -3.02
CA GLN A 149 0.35 13.26 -2.83
C GLN A 149 -0.06 14.54 -2.12
N GLY A 150 -1.31 14.92 -2.29
CA GLY A 150 -1.82 16.11 -1.60
C GLY A 150 -3.31 16.31 -1.78
N ASP A 151 -3.82 17.24 -0.99
CA ASP A 151 -5.21 17.58 -0.88
C ASP A 151 -5.41 19.09 -1.11
N PHE A 152 -6.35 19.44 -1.98
CA PHE A 152 -6.65 20.82 -2.31
C PHE A 152 -8.09 21.17 -1.98
N LEU A 153 -8.33 22.47 -1.80
CA LEU A 153 -9.63 23.07 -1.62
C LEU A 153 -10.41 22.48 -0.44
N THR A 154 -10.45 23.24 0.63
CA THR A 154 -11.17 22.81 1.84
C THR A 154 -12.60 23.34 1.77
N ALA A 155 -13.57 22.44 1.89
CA ALA A 155 -14.99 22.79 2.00
C ALA A 155 -15.31 23.40 3.38
N PRO A 156 -16.47 24.09 3.53
CA PRO A 156 -16.87 24.68 4.80
C PRO A 156 -16.98 23.68 5.97
N ASP A 157 -17.27 22.42 5.71
CA ASP A 157 -17.33 21.33 6.68
C ASP A 157 -15.96 20.70 7.00
N GLY A 158 -14.88 21.20 6.36
CA GLY A 158 -13.51 20.78 6.59
C GLY A 158 -13.02 19.64 5.71
N HIS A 159 -13.86 19.01 4.89
CA HIS A 159 -13.37 17.99 3.97
C HIS A 159 -12.59 18.59 2.78
N LYS A 160 -11.71 17.80 2.17
CA LYS A 160 -10.94 18.22 0.99
C LYS A 160 -11.67 17.80 -0.28
N TRP A 161 -11.81 18.72 -1.23
CA TRP A 161 -12.52 18.46 -2.49
C TRP A 161 -11.69 17.64 -3.47
N ILE A 162 -10.39 17.87 -3.53
CA ILE A 162 -9.52 17.24 -4.52
C ILE A 162 -8.36 16.56 -3.80
N HIS A 163 -8.12 15.30 -4.16
CA HIS A 163 -6.92 14.57 -3.79
C HIS A 163 -6.21 14.07 -5.03
N TYR A 164 -4.88 14.18 -5.06
CA TYR A 164 -4.03 13.60 -6.08
C TYR A 164 -2.92 12.77 -5.46
N GLN A 165 -2.44 11.81 -6.22
CA GLN A 165 -1.25 11.03 -5.90
C GLN A 165 -0.56 10.56 -7.17
N ILE A 166 0.77 10.61 -7.20
CA ILE A 166 1.61 10.11 -8.29
C ILE A 166 2.83 9.47 -7.68
N GLY A 167 3.11 8.21 -8.04
CA GLY A 167 4.24 7.45 -7.53
C GLY A 167 5.02 6.75 -8.62
N LEU A 168 6.31 6.64 -8.39
CA LEU A 168 7.24 5.83 -9.17
C LEU A 168 7.68 4.64 -8.32
N PHE A 169 7.52 3.43 -8.84
CA PHE A 169 7.79 2.19 -8.15
C PHE A 169 8.73 1.29 -8.98
N ASN A 170 9.45 0.40 -8.32
CA ASN A 170 10.33 -0.55 -9.02
C ASN A 170 9.58 -1.55 -9.91
N GLY A 171 8.30 -1.81 -9.65
CA GLY A 171 7.49 -2.73 -10.45
C GLY A 171 7.73 -4.21 -10.14
N GLN A 172 8.61 -4.52 -9.19
CA GLN A 172 8.99 -5.91 -8.85
C GLN A 172 8.21 -6.48 -7.65
N GLY A 173 7.44 -5.64 -6.95
CA GLY A 173 6.67 -6.06 -5.79
C GLY A 173 7.44 -5.98 -4.47
N ILE A 174 6.90 -6.67 -3.46
CA ILE A 174 7.38 -6.58 -2.08
C ILE A 174 8.78 -7.21 -1.91
N ASN A 175 9.67 -6.53 -1.18
CA ASN A 175 11.01 -7.01 -0.82
C ASN A 175 11.91 -7.40 -2.01
N HIS A 176 11.66 -6.84 -3.18
CA HIS A 176 12.47 -7.06 -4.37
C HIS A 176 13.16 -5.78 -4.82
N THR A 177 14.42 -5.92 -5.21
CA THR A 177 15.18 -4.85 -5.84
C THR A 177 14.78 -4.68 -7.30
N ASP A 178 15.07 -3.53 -7.86
CA ASP A 178 14.90 -3.27 -9.29
C ASP A 178 15.79 -4.21 -10.13
N LYS A 179 15.22 -4.81 -11.18
CA LYS A 179 15.91 -5.79 -12.03
C LYS A 179 16.03 -5.36 -13.50
N ASP A 180 15.31 -4.35 -13.91
CA ASP A 180 15.23 -3.97 -15.32
C ASP A 180 15.40 -2.46 -15.56
N ASN A 181 15.71 -1.67 -14.54
CA ASN A 181 15.81 -0.21 -14.56
C ASN A 181 14.52 0.49 -15.04
N HIS A 182 13.41 -0.26 -15.17
CA HIS A 182 12.12 0.32 -15.53
C HIS A 182 11.35 0.68 -14.27
N LYS A 183 10.70 1.82 -14.28
CA LYS A 183 9.85 2.25 -13.17
C LYS A 183 8.39 2.23 -13.57
N ASP A 184 7.56 1.73 -12.69
CA ASP A 184 6.12 1.78 -12.82
C ASP A 184 5.61 3.14 -12.34
N LEU A 185 4.91 3.84 -13.23
CA LEU A 185 4.20 5.08 -12.89
C LEU A 185 2.77 4.74 -12.50
N ILE A 186 2.39 5.10 -11.29
CA ILE A 186 1.03 4.88 -10.77
C ILE A 186 0.49 6.20 -10.27
N GLY A 187 -0.71 6.58 -10.69
CA GLY A 187 -1.34 7.81 -10.28
C GLY A 187 -2.83 7.70 -10.09
N GLY A 188 -3.38 8.66 -9.38
CA GLY A 188 -4.82 8.81 -9.16
C GLY A 188 -5.18 10.24 -8.83
N LEU A 189 -6.38 10.59 -9.24
CA LEU A 189 -7.02 11.86 -8.94
C LEU A 189 -8.46 11.58 -8.56
N TRP A 190 -8.94 12.17 -7.46
CA TRP A 190 -10.34 12.08 -7.12
C TRP A 190 -10.90 13.37 -6.55
N PHE A 191 -12.19 13.49 -6.72
CA PHE A 191 -13.01 14.61 -6.29
C PHE A 191 -14.04 14.15 -5.26
N SER A 192 -14.19 14.91 -4.20
CA SER A 192 -15.13 14.65 -3.12
C SER A 192 -16.16 15.79 -3.05
N PRO A 193 -17.30 15.67 -3.76
CA PRO A 193 -18.31 16.74 -3.83
C PRO A 193 -18.99 16.99 -2.48
N ILE A 194 -19.07 15.97 -1.65
CA ILE A 194 -19.58 16.02 -0.28
C ILE A 194 -18.68 15.19 0.62
N LYS A 195 -18.77 15.42 1.92
CA LYS A 195 -18.11 14.60 2.92
C LYS A 195 -18.49 13.12 2.70
N ASP A 196 -17.52 12.22 2.88
CA ASP A 196 -17.67 10.77 2.79
C ASP A 196 -17.95 10.21 1.36
N LEU A 197 -18.04 11.04 0.32
CA LEU A 197 -18.14 10.61 -1.06
C LEU A 197 -16.91 11.02 -1.86
N ALA A 198 -16.27 10.08 -2.52
CA ALA A 198 -15.16 10.33 -3.44
C ALA A 198 -15.38 9.62 -4.78
N ILE A 199 -15.13 10.33 -5.87
CA ILE A 199 -15.19 9.83 -7.24
C ILE A 199 -13.81 10.02 -7.84
N GLY A 200 -13.21 8.97 -8.38
CA GLY A 200 -11.83 9.06 -8.84
C GLY A 200 -11.49 8.21 -10.03
N GLY A 201 -10.38 8.59 -10.67
CA GLY A 201 -9.73 7.85 -11.73
C GLY A 201 -8.29 7.48 -11.35
N PHE A 202 -7.84 6.34 -11.84
CA PHE A 202 -6.54 5.76 -11.54
C PHE A 202 -5.88 5.25 -12.81
N GLY A 203 -4.56 5.41 -12.88
CA GLY A 203 -3.74 4.90 -13.98
C GLY A 203 -2.48 4.21 -13.48
N TRP A 204 -2.06 3.21 -14.22
CA TRP A 204 -0.81 2.48 -14.01
C TRP A 204 -0.17 2.20 -15.37
N ASN A 205 1.05 2.66 -15.54
CA ASN A 205 1.89 2.32 -16.68
C ASN A 205 3.21 1.75 -16.17
N GLY A 206 3.46 0.50 -16.46
CA GLY A 206 4.60 -0.21 -15.92
C GLY A 206 4.98 -1.45 -16.71
N LYS A 207 5.96 -2.15 -16.17
CA LYS A 207 6.51 -3.38 -16.73
C LYS A 207 7.01 -4.29 -15.62
N TYR A 208 6.76 -5.56 -15.75
CA TYR A 208 7.28 -6.59 -14.85
C TYR A 208 8.28 -7.48 -15.58
N THR A 209 9.44 -7.69 -15.00
CA THR A 209 10.43 -8.62 -15.52
C THR A 209 10.29 -9.98 -14.84
N ASN A 210 9.99 -11.00 -15.65
CA ASN A 210 9.78 -12.37 -15.19
C ASN A 210 11.11 -13.04 -14.88
N GLU A 211 11.36 -13.34 -13.60
CA GLU A 211 12.55 -14.06 -13.15
C GLU A 211 12.56 -15.54 -13.56
N LYS A 212 11.38 -16.11 -13.79
CA LYS A 212 11.21 -17.50 -14.20
C LYS A 212 11.09 -17.61 -15.74
N TYR A 213 11.65 -16.64 -16.46
CA TYR A 213 11.66 -16.69 -17.91
C TYR A 213 12.43 -17.92 -18.41
N ASP A 214 11.78 -18.73 -19.21
CA ASP A 214 12.37 -19.86 -19.92
C ASP A 214 12.31 -19.59 -21.43
N SER A 215 13.47 -19.42 -22.05
CA SER A 215 13.57 -19.16 -23.49
C SER A 215 13.14 -20.36 -24.35
N SER A 216 13.04 -21.54 -23.78
CA SER A 216 12.58 -22.76 -24.45
C SER A 216 11.06 -22.90 -24.45
N ASP A 217 10.34 -22.17 -23.56
CA ASP A 217 8.88 -22.17 -23.51
C ASP A 217 8.31 -20.99 -24.33
N PRO A 218 7.59 -21.27 -25.44
CA PRO A 218 6.98 -20.22 -26.28
C PRO A 218 5.97 -19.33 -25.55
N LYS A 219 5.46 -19.78 -24.39
CA LYS A 219 4.53 -19.03 -23.56
C LYS A 219 5.22 -18.21 -22.47
N SER A 220 6.51 -18.41 -22.28
CA SER A 220 7.30 -17.68 -21.29
C SER A 220 7.70 -16.32 -21.81
N LEU A 221 7.19 -15.25 -21.19
CA LEU A 221 7.53 -13.89 -21.56
C LEU A 221 8.60 -13.34 -20.61
N LYS A 222 9.71 -12.83 -21.18
CA LYS A 222 10.78 -12.20 -20.39
C LYS A 222 10.29 -10.98 -19.64
N SER A 223 9.35 -10.26 -20.19
CA SER A 223 8.74 -9.10 -19.54
C SER A 223 7.29 -8.93 -19.95
N VAL A 224 6.49 -8.43 -19.03
CA VAL A 224 5.06 -8.18 -19.20
C VAL A 224 4.78 -6.70 -19.00
N LYS A 225 4.22 -6.06 -20.03
CA LYS A 225 3.77 -4.66 -19.94
C LYS A 225 2.49 -4.60 -19.08
N ARG A 226 2.44 -3.63 -18.17
CA ARG A 226 1.27 -3.34 -17.34
C ARG A 226 0.73 -1.96 -17.68
N VAL A 227 -0.36 -1.92 -18.42
CA VAL A 227 -1.14 -0.69 -18.58
C VAL A 227 -2.50 -0.94 -18.02
N ARG A 228 -2.85 -0.22 -16.98
CA ARG A 228 -4.11 -0.38 -16.25
C ARG A 228 -4.71 0.98 -15.98
N TRP A 229 -5.99 1.06 -16.04
CA TRP A 229 -6.74 2.25 -15.63
C TRP A 229 -8.05 1.81 -15.00
N GLY A 230 -8.63 2.66 -14.21
CA GLY A 230 -9.90 2.42 -13.57
C GLY A 230 -10.50 3.71 -13.06
N ALA A 231 -11.79 3.68 -12.89
CA ALA A 231 -12.56 4.69 -12.17
C ALA A 231 -13.33 4.03 -11.04
N GLY A 232 -13.60 4.76 -10.00
CA GLY A 232 -14.30 4.25 -8.85
C GLY A 232 -15.07 5.33 -8.12
N LEU A 233 -16.01 4.86 -7.32
CA LEU A 233 -16.76 5.66 -6.36
C LEU A 233 -16.60 5.01 -5.00
N LYS A 234 -16.32 5.82 -3.97
CA LYS A 234 -16.23 5.42 -2.59
C LYS A 234 -17.23 6.26 -1.78
N TYR A 235 -18.06 5.59 -1.03
CA TYR A 235 -18.97 6.22 -0.07
C TYR A 235 -18.79 5.57 1.30
N GLU A 236 -18.48 6.37 2.30
CA GLU A 236 -18.33 5.94 3.69
C GLU A 236 -19.33 6.66 4.58
N SER A 237 -20.45 6.02 4.90
CA SER A 237 -21.37 6.51 5.92
C SER A 237 -20.96 5.96 7.29
N ARG A 238 -20.62 6.84 8.21
CA ARG A 238 -20.50 6.46 9.61
C ARG A 238 -21.88 6.54 10.23
N TRP A 239 -22.49 5.41 10.44
CA TRP A 239 -23.62 5.31 11.37
C TRP A 239 -23.07 5.53 12.77
N THR A 240 -23.36 6.68 13.35
CA THR A 240 -23.09 6.98 14.77
C THR A 240 -24.24 6.47 15.61
#